data_69684a88221b01c5560487b7393ca73e
#
_entry.id   69684a88221b01c5560487b7393ca73e
#
_cell.length_a   1.000
_cell.length_b   1.000
_cell.length_c   1.000
_cell.angle_alpha   90.00
_cell.angle_beta   90.00
_cell.angle_gamma   90.00
#
_symmetry.space_group_name_H-M   'P 1'
#
loop_
_entity.id
_entity.type
_entity.pdbx_description
1 polymer ?
#
loop_
_entity_poly.entity_id
_entity_poly.type
_entity_poly.pdbx_seq_one_letter_code
_entity_poly.pdbx_strand_id
1 'polypeptide(L)'
;MTTPRHDMTRSKLYHILFILLPLLLLPNIATAQQTRSETDGRSREELVKLRKEFFAQELELTAEETTYLDRTLREADKKRIPLWRELRKQYEETRSGSLSEAQAAKCLEREQQLKSQLAEIDEETMIELRKQIPARKLVNYQQVQREFARKYIKRSQLNRSNRR
;
A
#
# COMPACT_ATOMS: atom_id res chain seq x y z
N MET A 1 -3.71 16.96 -40.19
CA MET A 1 -2.74 16.09 -39.48
C MET A 1 -2.81 16.39 -38.00
N THR A 2 -3.62 15.65 -37.28
CA THR A 2 -3.88 15.82 -35.83
C THR A 2 -3.17 14.68 -35.11
N THR A 3 -2.12 15.02 -34.34
CA THR A 3 -1.39 14.10 -33.50
C THR A 3 -2.24 13.73 -32.28
N PRO A 4 -2.39 12.45 -31.93
CA PRO A 4 -3.08 12.06 -30.71
C PRO A 4 -2.22 12.40 -29.50
N ARG A 5 -2.73 13.26 -28.63
CA ARG A 5 -2.18 13.50 -27.29
C ARG A 5 -2.34 12.21 -26.47
N HIS A 6 -1.26 11.53 -26.27
CA HIS A 6 -1.17 10.28 -25.53
C HIS A 6 -1.51 10.51 -24.05
N ASP A 7 -2.52 9.81 -23.56
CA ASP A 7 -3.01 9.77 -22.16
C ASP A 7 -1.97 9.14 -21.21
N MET A 8 -0.81 9.78 -21.07
CA MET A 8 0.29 9.31 -20.21
C MET A 8 0.06 9.63 -18.71
N THR A 9 -0.98 10.39 -18.40
CA THR A 9 -1.28 10.83 -17.03
C THR A 9 -2.07 9.81 -16.21
N ARG A 10 -2.88 8.98 -16.82
CA ARG A 10 -3.69 7.97 -16.12
C ARG A 10 -2.88 6.80 -15.61
N SER A 11 -1.93 6.28 -16.38
CA SER A 11 -1.07 5.16 -15.96
C SER A 11 -0.18 5.51 -14.77
N LYS A 12 0.40 6.71 -14.74
CA LYS A 12 1.25 7.18 -13.63
C LYS A 12 0.46 7.40 -12.34
N LEU A 13 -0.82 7.80 -12.44
CA LEU A 13 -1.69 7.98 -11.28
C LEU A 13 -2.02 6.64 -10.59
N TYR A 14 -2.15 5.56 -11.34
CA TYR A 14 -2.43 4.23 -10.81
C TYR A 14 -1.23 3.62 -10.08
N HIS A 15 -0.01 3.86 -10.56
CA HIS A 15 1.20 3.41 -9.88
C HIS A 15 1.44 4.18 -8.56
N ILE A 16 1.13 5.47 -8.51
CA ILE A 16 1.20 6.29 -7.29
C ILE A 16 0.15 5.86 -6.26
N LEU A 17 -1.04 5.46 -6.69
CA LEU A 17 -2.10 5.02 -5.78
C LEU A 17 -1.81 3.64 -5.18
N PHE A 18 -1.14 2.75 -5.93
CA PHE A 18 -0.71 1.44 -5.44
C PHE A 18 0.44 1.56 -4.42
N ILE A 19 1.28 2.59 -4.57
CA ILE A 19 2.40 2.92 -3.69
C ILE A 19 1.92 3.49 -2.34
N LEU A 20 0.74 4.12 -2.27
CA LEU A 20 0.24 4.80 -1.07
C LEU A 20 -0.47 3.88 -0.06
N LEU A 21 -0.92 2.71 -0.45
CA LEU A 21 -1.69 1.83 0.45
C LEU A 21 -0.90 1.34 1.68
N PRO A 22 0.35 0.88 1.55
CA PRO A 22 1.16 0.51 2.72
C PRO A 22 1.79 1.70 3.44
N LEU A 23 1.80 2.90 2.84
CA LEU A 23 2.40 4.10 3.42
C LEU A 23 1.74 4.53 4.73
N LEU A 24 0.49 4.15 4.96
CA LEU A 24 -0.27 4.44 6.18
C LEU A 24 -0.02 3.46 7.32
N LEU A 25 0.63 2.34 7.03
CA LEU A 25 0.95 1.34 8.03
C LEU A 25 2.34 1.54 8.67
N LEU A 26 3.08 2.60 8.31
CA LEU A 26 4.42 2.83 8.84
C LEU A 26 4.41 3.80 10.03
N PRO A 27 5.01 3.44 11.17
CA PRO A 27 5.23 4.35 12.28
C PRO A 27 6.28 5.41 11.90
N ASN A 28 5.96 6.68 12.11
CA ASN A 28 6.94 7.76 12.12
C ASN A 28 7.85 7.60 13.32
N ILE A 29 9.12 7.27 13.11
CA ILE A 29 10.15 7.28 14.16
C ILE A 29 10.86 8.63 14.09
N ALA A 30 10.48 9.55 14.95
CA ALA A 30 11.31 10.68 15.35
C ALA A 30 10.98 11.05 16.80
N THR A 31 11.93 10.83 17.63
CA THR A 31 12.21 11.23 19.02
C THR A 31 11.39 12.41 19.56
N ALA A 32 10.40 12.10 20.37
CA ALA A 32 9.66 12.82 21.41
C ALA A 32 8.22 12.27 21.44
N GLN A 33 7.93 11.16 22.17
CA GLN A 33 6.65 10.60 21.82
C GLN A 33 6.18 9.35 22.55
N GLN A 34 6.20 9.40 23.82
CA GLN A 34 5.48 8.36 24.55
C GLN A 34 3.94 8.49 24.42
N THR A 35 3.44 9.70 24.15
CA THR A 35 1.99 9.98 23.97
C THR A 35 1.49 9.83 22.54
N ARG A 36 2.39 9.84 21.54
CA ARG A 36 2.01 9.69 20.11
C ARG A 36 1.86 8.25 19.67
N SER A 37 2.51 7.33 20.36
CA SER A 37 2.50 5.89 20.09
C SER A 37 1.12 5.25 20.30
N GLU A 38 0.38 5.63 21.34
CA GLU A 38 -0.94 5.04 21.62
C GLU A 38 -2.01 5.49 20.63
N THR A 39 -1.98 6.74 20.19
CA THR A 39 -2.96 7.27 19.23
C THR A 39 -2.72 6.73 17.81
N ASP A 40 -1.47 6.51 17.44
CA ASP A 40 -1.10 5.90 16.15
C ASP A 40 -1.38 4.39 16.13
N GLY A 41 -1.25 3.70 17.25
CA GLY A 41 -1.58 2.29 17.41
C GLY A 41 -3.07 2.02 17.24
N ARG A 42 -3.92 2.79 17.90
CA ARG A 42 -5.39 2.69 17.76
C ARG A 42 -5.84 2.98 16.34
N SER A 43 -5.35 4.02 15.71
CA SER A 43 -5.66 4.33 14.32
C SER A 43 -5.25 3.22 13.35
N ARG A 44 -4.15 2.50 13.63
CA ARG A 44 -3.68 1.38 12.82
C ARG A 44 -4.56 0.15 12.99
N GLU A 45 -4.91 -0.19 14.22
CA GLU A 45 -5.81 -1.31 14.54
C GLU A 45 -7.21 -1.08 13.97
N GLU A 46 -7.73 0.12 14.08
CA GLU A 46 -8.99 0.52 13.48
C GLU A 46 -8.98 0.36 11.95
N LEU A 47 -7.90 0.78 11.28
CA LEU A 47 -7.75 0.59 9.82
C LEU A 47 -7.68 -0.88 9.44
N VAL A 48 -7.01 -1.71 10.22
CA VAL A 48 -6.95 -3.16 9.99
C VAL A 48 -8.34 -3.79 10.14
N LYS A 49 -9.10 -3.39 11.17
CA LYS A 49 -10.47 -3.83 11.38
C LYS A 49 -11.37 -3.39 10.23
N LEU A 50 -11.32 -2.13 9.85
CA LEU A 50 -12.08 -1.59 8.73
C LEU A 50 -11.73 -2.28 7.41
N ARG A 51 -10.45 -2.59 7.17
CA ARG A 51 -10.03 -3.36 5.99
C ARG A 51 -10.67 -4.74 5.99
N LYS A 52 -10.61 -5.46 7.10
CA LYS A 52 -11.20 -6.79 7.24
C LYS A 52 -12.70 -6.77 6.94
N GLU A 53 -13.44 -5.85 7.56
CA GLU A 53 -14.89 -5.70 7.38
C GLU A 53 -15.25 -5.32 5.93
N PHE A 54 -14.53 -4.36 5.36
CA PHE A 54 -14.76 -3.90 3.99
C PHE A 54 -14.52 -5.00 2.97
N PHE A 55 -13.40 -5.74 3.08
CA PHE A 55 -13.11 -6.84 2.16
C PHE A 55 -14.08 -7.99 2.31
N ALA A 56 -14.51 -8.31 3.54
CA ALA A 56 -15.50 -9.34 3.77
C ALA A 56 -16.83 -9.03 3.07
N GLN A 57 -17.26 -7.78 3.13
CA GLN A 57 -18.49 -7.32 2.50
C GLN A 57 -18.37 -7.27 0.97
N GLU A 58 -17.34 -6.60 0.43
CA GLU A 58 -17.20 -6.37 -1.00
C GLU A 58 -16.87 -7.64 -1.81
N LEU A 59 -16.24 -8.63 -1.18
CA LEU A 59 -15.91 -9.92 -1.79
C LEU A 59 -16.88 -11.03 -1.39
N GLU A 60 -17.93 -10.71 -0.63
CA GLU A 60 -18.93 -11.67 -0.13
C GLU A 60 -18.30 -12.89 0.57
N LEU A 61 -17.32 -12.62 1.46
CA LEU A 61 -16.56 -13.68 2.14
C LEU A 61 -17.35 -14.25 3.32
N THR A 62 -17.22 -15.56 3.54
CA THR A 62 -17.65 -16.19 4.78
C THR A 62 -16.76 -15.75 5.95
N ALA A 63 -17.16 -16.06 7.18
CA ALA A 63 -16.35 -15.77 8.37
C ALA A 63 -14.99 -16.48 8.34
N GLU A 64 -14.93 -17.70 7.82
CA GLU A 64 -13.71 -18.48 7.66
C GLU A 64 -12.81 -17.90 6.59
N GLU A 65 -13.36 -17.61 5.41
CA GLU A 65 -12.63 -16.95 4.31
C GLU A 65 -12.08 -15.57 4.75
N THR A 66 -12.87 -14.81 5.51
CA THR A 66 -12.45 -13.50 6.05
C THR A 66 -11.29 -13.63 7.02
N THR A 67 -11.32 -14.64 7.90
CA THR A 67 -10.23 -14.90 8.85
C THR A 67 -8.97 -15.35 8.12
N TYR A 68 -9.13 -16.17 7.09
CA TYR A 68 -8.02 -16.61 6.24
C TYR A 68 -7.40 -15.44 5.48
N LEU A 69 -8.22 -14.61 4.84
CA LEU A 69 -7.78 -13.39 4.17
C LEU A 69 -6.96 -12.48 5.11
N ASP A 70 -7.50 -12.16 6.29
CA ASP A 70 -6.84 -11.27 7.25
C ASP A 70 -5.48 -11.81 7.69
N ARG A 71 -5.39 -13.12 7.98
CA ARG A 71 -4.13 -13.78 8.32
C ARG A 71 -3.11 -13.69 7.18
N THR A 72 -3.52 -14.05 5.96
CA THR A 72 -2.65 -14.03 4.78
C THR A 72 -2.15 -12.62 4.49
N LEU A 73 -3.02 -11.62 4.58
CA LEU A 73 -2.62 -10.22 4.37
C LEU A 73 -1.67 -9.72 5.46
N ARG A 74 -1.83 -10.12 6.72
CA ARG A 74 -0.89 -9.76 7.79
C ARG A 74 0.51 -10.33 7.54
N GLU A 75 0.60 -11.58 7.08
CA GLU A 75 1.91 -12.18 6.74
C GLU A 75 2.56 -11.47 5.53
N ALA A 76 1.78 -11.16 4.51
CA ALA A 76 2.27 -10.37 3.38
C ALA A 76 2.72 -8.96 3.81
N ASP A 77 1.98 -8.29 4.70
CA ASP A 77 2.33 -6.96 5.20
C ASP A 77 3.66 -6.98 5.98
N LYS A 78 3.97 -8.06 6.71
CA LYS A 78 5.29 -8.21 7.37
C LYS A 78 6.44 -8.17 6.36
N LYS A 79 6.26 -8.80 5.20
CA LYS A 79 7.25 -8.79 4.11
C LYS A 79 7.29 -7.45 3.38
N ARG A 80 6.15 -6.81 3.14
CA ARG A 80 6.04 -5.55 2.38
C ARG A 80 6.55 -4.33 3.15
N ILE A 81 6.31 -4.26 4.47
CA ILE A 81 6.63 -3.07 5.28
C ILE A 81 8.11 -2.65 5.18
N PRO A 82 9.12 -3.54 5.30
CA PRO A 82 10.51 -3.15 5.16
C PRO A 82 10.83 -2.59 3.76
N LEU A 83 10.30 -3.21 2.70
CA LEU A 83 10.52 -2.76 1.33
C LEU A 83 9.93 -1.36 1.08
N TRP A 84 8.73 -1.11 1.61
CA TRP A 84 8.11 0.20 1.52
C TRP A 84 8.85 1.28 2.32
N ARG A 85 9.43 0.93 3.47
CA ARG A 85 10.27 1.85 4.25
C ARG A 85 11.50 2.25 3.46
N GLU A 86 12.14 1.28 2.83
CA GLU A 86 13.34 1.52 2.02
C GLU A 86 13.01 2.39 0.81
N LEU A 87 11.94 2.08 0.09
CA LEU A 87 11.49 2.86 -1.06
C LEU A 87 11.17 4.31 -0.67
N ARG A 88 10.51 4.51 0.47
CA ARG A 88 10.25 5.85 0.99
C ARG A 88 11.54 6.60 1.32
N LYS A 89 12.46 5.96 2.04
CA LYS A 89 13.75 6.56 2.39
C LYS A 89 14.48 7.01 1.13
N GLN A 90 14.51 6.18 0.11
CA GLN A 90 15.10 6.51 -1.18
C GLN A 90 14.42 7.74 -1.83
N TYR A 91 13.10 7.83 -1.82
CA TYR A 91 12.39 9.01 -2.35
C TYR A 91 12.65 10.29 -1.55
N GLU A 92 12.82 10.19 -0.24
CA GLU A 92 13.17 11.34 0.60
C GLU A 92 14.61 11.82 0.30
N GLU A 93 15.55 10.90 0.13
CA GLU A 93 16.94 11.19 -0.23
C GLU A 93 17.06 11.80 -1.62
N THR A 94 16.34 11.27 -2.60
CA THR A 94 16.35 11.81 -3.98
C THR A 94 15.69 13.19 -4.08
N ARG A 95 14.75 13.49 -3.20
CA ARG A 95 14.03 14.78 -3.19
C ARG A 95 14.83 15.92 -2.56
N SER A 96 15.75 15.61 -1.65
CA SER A 96 16.48 16.59 -0.84
C SER A 96 17.80 17.06 -1.47
N GLY A 97 18.31 16.42 -2.53
CA GLY A 97 19.63 16.69 -3.09
C GLY A 97 19.68 16.70 -4.62
N SER A 98 20.72 17.35 -5.15
CA SER A 98 21.11 17.20 -6.55
C SER A 98 21.93 15.91 -6.68
N LEU A 99 21.33 14.89 -7.33
CA LEU A 99 22.02 13.64 -7.61
C LEU A 99 22.90 13.78 -8.84
N SER A 100 24.10 13.20 -8.80
CA SER A 100 24.86 12.96 -10.03
C SER A 100 24.14 11.90 -10.88
N GLU A 101 24.41 11.86 -12.19
CA GLU A 101 23.83 10.89 -13.10
C GLU A 101 24.04 9.43 -12.63
N ALA A 102 25.25 9.10 -12.13
CA ALA A 102 25.55 7.79 -11.62
C ALA A 102 24.74 7.43 -10.34
N GLN A 103 24.47 8.41 -9.48
CA GLN A 103 23.61 8.21 -8.31
C GLN A 103 22.15 8.05 -8.71
N ALA A 104 21.68 8.84 -9.65
CA ALA A 104 20.32 8.74 -10.19
C ALA A 104 20.07 7.37 -10.82
N ALA A 105 21.00 6.87 -11.61
CA ALA A 105 20.94 5.53 -12.22
C ALA A 105 20.84 4.42 -11.16
N LYS A 106 21.66 4.46 -10.12
CA LYS A 106 21.59 3.50 -9.00
C LYS A 106 20.26 3.57 -8.24
N CYS A 107 19.71 4.77 -8.04
CA CYS A 107 18.42 4.94 -7.41
C CYS A 107 17.29 4.32 -8.24
N LEU A 108 17.29 4.53 -9.56
CA LEU A 108 16.30 3.94 -10.46
C LEU A 108 16.38 2.40 -10.48
N GLU A 109 17.59 1.85 -10.54
CA GLU A 109 17.81 0.40 -10.48
C GLU A 109 17.29 -0.19 -9.17
N ARG A 110 17.61 0.44 -8.04
CA ARG A 110 17.15 0.00 -6.72
C ARG A 110 15.64 0.10 -6.58
N GLU A 111 15.03 1.18 -7.08
CA GLU A 111 13.58 1.34 -7.11
C GLU A 111 12.92 0.20 -7.90
N GLN A 112 13.47 -0.17 -9.05
CA GLN A 112 12.96 -1.25 -9.87
C GLN A 112 13.05 -2.60 -9.14
N GLN A 113 14.18 -2.88 -8.47
CA GLN A 113 14.34 -4.10 -7.65
C GLN A 113 13.30 -4.17 -6.53
N LEU A 114 13.09 -3.09 -5.78
CA LEU A 114 12.12 -3.04 -4.70
C LEU A 114 10.68 -3.24 -5.21
N LYS A 115 10.35 -2.65 -6.34
CA LYS A 115 9.04 -2.83 -6.99
C LYS A 115 8.83 -4.27 -7.46
N SER A 116 9.86 -4.92 -7.99
CA SER A 116 9.81 -6.33 -8.38
C SER A 116 9.53 -7.23 -7.18
N GLN A 117 10.25 -7.04 -6.07
CA GLN A 117 10.03 -7.79 -4.83
C GLN A 117 8.62 -7.59 -4.26
N LEU A 118 8.09 -6.36 -4.33
CA LEU A 118 6.71 -6.09 -3.92
C LEU A 118 5.70 -6.82 -4.81
N ALA A 119 5.93 -6.87 -6.12
CA ALA A 119 5.07 -7.60 -7.06
C ALA A 119 5.11 -9.11 -6.81
N GLU A 120 6.27 -9.68 -6.50
CA GLU A 120 6.42 -11.08 -6.09
C GLU A 120 5.58 -11.40 -4.84
N ILE A 121 5.65 -10.55 -3.81
CA ILE A 121 4.84 -10.73 -2.60
C ILE A 121 3.34 -10.66 -2.91
N ASP A 122 2.94 -9.80 -3.84
CA ASP A 122 1.53 -9.69 -4.26
C ASP A 122 1.08 -10.94 -5.00
N GLU A 123 1.91 -11.51 -5.84
CA GLU A 123 1.64 -12.77 -6.55
C GLU A 123 1.55 -13.95 -5.57
N GLU A 124 2.55 -14.12 -4.68
CA GLU A 124 2.53 -15.13 -3.62
C GLU A 124 1.26 -15.01 -2.76
N THR A 125 0.88 -13.79 -2.41
CA THR A 125 -0.33 -13.52 -1.62
C THR A 125 -1.58 -14.00 -2.36
N MET A 126 -1.68 -13.73 -3.64
CA MET A 126 -2.82 -14.14 -4.45
C MET A 126 -2.88 -15.67 -4.62
N ILE A 127 -1.73 -16.32 -4.82
CA ILE A 127 -1.63 -17.78 -4.87
C ILE A 127 -2.10 -18.38 -3.55
N GLU A 128 -1.66 -17.82 -2.41
CA GLU A 128 -2.06 -18.28 -1.09
C GLU A 128 -3.57 -18.12 -0.86
N LEU A 129 -4.13 -16.96 -1.18
CA LEU A 129 -5.57 -16.70 -1.00
C LEU A 129 -6.45 -17.68 -1.79
N ARG A 130 -6.02 -18.07 -2.99
CA ARG A 130 -6.74 -19.03 -3.84
C ARG A 130 -6.84 -20.44 -3.27
N LYS A 131 -6.07 -20.77 -2.25
CA LYS A 131 -6.14 -22.10 -1.60
C LYS A 131 -7.45 -22.30 -0.82
N GLN A 132 -8.04 -21.23 -0.30
CA GLN A 132 -9.24 -21.31 0.52
C GLN A 132 -10.37 -20.36 0.08
N ILE A 133 -10.09 -19.39 -0.79
CA ILE A 133 -11.09 -18.47 -1.28
C ILE A 133 -11.34 -18.73 -2.77
N PRO A 134 -12.58 -18.97 -3.18
CA PRO A 134 -12.92 -19.21 -4.58
C PRO A 134 -12.46 -18.08 -5.50
N ALA A 135 -11.88 -18.44 -6.65
CA ALA A 135 -11.34 -17.48 -7.63
C ALA A 135 -12.38 -16.43 -8.07
N ARG A 136 -13.68 -16.82 -8.17
CA ARG A 136 -14.78 -15.91 -8.53
C ARG A 136 -14.93 -14.74 -7.54
N LYS A 137 -14.61 -14.94 -6.25
CA LYS A 137 -14.64 -13.87 -5.24
C LYS A 137 -13.38 -13.00 -5.31
N LEU A 138 -12.25 -13.60 -5.66
CA LEU A 138 -10.96 -12.91 -5.73
C LEU A 138 -10.77 -12.09 -7.02
N VAL A 139 -11.58 -12.32 -8.05
CA VAL A 139 -11.45 -11.59 -9.34
C VAL A 139 -11.54 -10.07 -9.15
N ASN A 140 -12.32 -9.61 -8.18
CA ASN A 140 -12.48 -8.19 -7.87
C ASN A 140 -11.53 -7.69 -6.76
N TYR A 141 -10.64 -8.54 -6.23
CA TYR A 141 -9.76 -8.20 -5.11
C TYR A 141 -8.98 -6.89 -5.33
N GLN A 142 -8.38 -6.73 -6.51
CA GLN A 142 -7.62 -5.54 -6.88
C GLN A 142 -8.47 -4.27 -6.91
N GLN A 143 -9.72 -4.39 -7.38
CA GLN A 143 -10.66 -3.27 -7.40
C GLN A 143 -11.06 -2.89 -5.96
N VAL A 144 -11.43 -3.86 -5.14
CA VAL A 144 -11.81 -3.66 -3.74
C VAL A 144 -10.65 -3.03 -2.95
N GLN A 145 -9.42 -3.45 -3.19
CA GLN A 145 -8.23 -2.86 -2.59
C GLN A 145 -8.08 -1.37 -2.96
N ARG A 146 -8.27 -1.02 -4.23
CA ARG A 146 -8.23 0.38 -4.68
C ARG A 146 -9.35 1.23 -4.08
N GLU A 147 -10.55 0.67 -3.95
CA GLU A 147 -11.70 1.35 -3.36
C GLU A 147 -11.49 1.59 -1.86
N PHE A 148 -10.98 0.59 -1.13
CA PHE A 148 -10.61 0.74 0.26
C PHE A 148 -9.58 1.89 0.45
N ALA A 149 -8.54 1.89 -0.35
CA ALA A 149 -7.53 2.94 -0.31
C ALA A 149 -8.15 4.32 -0.53
N ARG A 150 -9.01 4.45 -1.52
CA ARG A 150 -9.68 5.71 -1.87
C ARG A 150 -10.61 6.18 -0.75
N LYS A 151 -11.38 5.26 -0.15
CA LYS A 151 -12.41 5.58 0.86
C LYS A 151 -11.81 5.93 2.23
N TYR A 152 -10.82 5.18 2.69
CA TYR A 152 -10.35 5.27 4.07
C TYR A 152 -9.00 5.99 4.19
N ILE A 153 -8.12 5.83 3.24
CA ILE A 153 -6.77 6.38 3.29
C ILE A 153 -6.77 7.87 2.94
N LYS A 154 -7.42 8.24 1.87
CA LYS A 154 -7.54 9.65 1.47
C LYS A 154 -8.25 10.49 2.55
N ARG A 155 -9.27 9.91 3.19
CA ARG A 155 -10.01 10.58 4.28
C ARG A 155 -9.16 10.79 5.53
N SER A 156 -8.30 9.85 5.90
CA SER A 156 -7.41 9.99 7.05
C SER A 156 -6.34 11.06 6.84
N GLN A 157 -5.85 11.24 5.61
CA GLN A 157 -4.90 12.29 5.24
C GLN A 157 -5.55 13.69 5.33
N LEU A 158 -6.77 13.85 4.84
CA LEU A 158 -7.52 15.12 4.93
C LEU A 158 -7.78 15.52 6.40
N ASN A 159 -8.12 14.56 7.26
CA ASN A 159 -8.33 14.83 8.68
C ASN A 159 -7.03 15.21 9.41
N ARG A 160 -5.87 14.74 8.96
CA ARG A 160 -4.56 15.17 9.51
C ARG A 160 -4.18 16.59 9.07
N SER A 161 -4.47 16.98 7.84
CA SER A 161 -4.19 18.33 7.35
C SER A 161 -5.07 19.40 8.02
N ASN A 162 -6.31 19.08 8.36
CA ASN A 162 -7.24 19.99 9.01
C ASN A 162 -6.99 20.15 10.53
N ARG A 163 -6.09 19.37 11.13
CA ARG A 163 -5.69 19.48 12.55
C ARG A 163 -4.39 20.25 12.78
N ARG A 164 -3.79 20.79 11.73
CA ARG A 164 -2.61 21.68 11.78
C ARG A 164 -2.99 23.12 11.54
#